data_bf335cf70845ce1500080069058d6bfd
#
_entry.id   bf335cf70845ce1500080069058d6bfd
#
_cell.length_a   1.000
_cell.length_b   1.000
_cell.length_c   1.000
_cell.angle_alpha   90.00
_cell.angle_beta   90.00
_cell.angle_gamma   90.00
#
_symmetry.space_group_name_H-M   'P 1'
#
loop_
_entity.id
_entity.type
_entity.pdbx_description
1 polymer ?
#
loop_
_entity_poly.entity_id
_entity_poly.type
_entity_poly.pdbx_seq_one_letter_code
_entity_poly.pdbx_strand_id
1 'polypeptide(L)'
;MYFFRREKIQCRYQFSLRDAVDITLLQRALTAALAGAPYYTQRLVQEKREMWLEPNTEPCLVYPGSTMRNIPEQTNGYLFCVSCEGNTVYFDWHHFLLDGHGVSPLLTSILEQYCNLRYSTAFAVPQIVCDPPYDMEAMLAEYPPVEYGSDVIQRDVVQTYEGALRRTRVCLSKQSLVEKALANNAKPVSALMGLLCMAMREYLGKEKIQYSYSSDTRDVAGVPNALYNCVCSFQHSVKLGEGTCLADIVPEMDAEVLRTLQPEAKLRQMVQQMSWVYKVDQQKAPL
;
A
#
# COMPACT_ATOMS: atom_id res chain seq x y z
N MET A 1 -3.29 13.55 -4.06
CA MET A 1 -2.52 14.47 -4.94
C MET A 1 -1.13 14.80 -4.40
N TYR A 2 -0.96 15.11 -3.10
CA TYR A 2 0.34 15.44 -2.48
C TYR A 2 1.45 14.43 -2.83
N PHE A 3 1.21 13.12 -2.66
CA PHE A 3 2.20 12.09 -2.96
C PHE A 3 2.57 12.00 -4.45
N PHE A 4 1.67 12.33 -5.34
CA PHE A 4 1.98 12.35 -6.77
C PHE A 4 2.93 13.47 -7.14
N ARG A 5 2.79 14.63 -6.51
CA ARG A 5 3.62 15.80 -6.80
C ARG A 5 5.04 15.67 -6.27
N ARG A 6 5.22 15.05 -5.10
CA ARG A 6 6.55 14.97 -4.45
C ARG A 6 7.31 13.70 -4.75
N GLU A 7 6.63 12.57 -4.79
CA GLU A 7 7.29 11.27 -4.93
C GLU A 7 6.47 10.36 -5.85
N LYS A 8 7.05 10.00 -6.99
CA LYS A 8 6.46 8.97 -7.85
C LYS A 8 6.66 7.60 -7.22
N ILE A 9 5.87 7.28 -6.19
CA ILE A 9 5.94 5.98 -5.54
C ILE A 9 5.23 4.98 -6.42
N GLN A 10 6.01 4.11 -7.04
CA GLN A 10 5.53 2.96 -7.79
C GLN A 10 5.74 1.68 -6.98
N CYS A 11 4.73 0.84 -6.94
CA CYS A 11 4.76 -0.47 -6.30
C CYS A 11 4.69 -1.56 -7.35
N ARG A 12 5.20 -2.76 -7.03
CA ARG A 12 5.18 -3.92 -7.91
C ARG A 12 4.73 -5.17 -7.19
N TYR A 13 3.76 -5.87 -7.78
CA TYR A 13 3.54 -7.29 -7.53
C TYR A 13 4.14 -8.12 -8.65
N GLN A 14 4.66 -9.29 -8.28
CA GLN A 14 5.25 -10.25 -9.19
C GLN A 14 4.66 -11.63 -8.92
N PHE A 15 4.20 -12.28 -9.98
CA PHE A 15 3.58 -13.61 -9.92
C PHE A 15 4.30 -14.54 -10.89
N SER A 16 4.81 -15.65 -10.39
CA SER A 16 5.39 -16.70 -11.23
C SER A 16 4.34 -17.77 -11.50
N LEU A 17 4.03 -17.98 -12.76
CA LEU A 17 3.15 -19.04 -13.24
C LEU A 17 3.95 -20.32 -13.48
N ARG A 18 3.25 -21.44 -13.68
CA ARG A 18 3.89 -22.71 -14.00
C ARG A 18 4.53 -22.68 -15.39
N ASP A 19 3.80 -22.13 -16.36
CA ASP A 19 4.19 -22.11 -17.77
C ASP A 19 4.56 -20.71 -18.23
N ALA A 20 5.23 -20.60 -19.37
CA ALA A 20 5.51 -19.33 -20.01
C ALA A 20 4.20 -18.56 -20.29
N VAL A 21 4.22 -17.26 -20.04
CA VAL A 21 3.05 -16.37 -20.21
C VAL A 21 2.79 -16.16 -21.71
N ASP A 22 1.57 -16.41 -22.13
CA ASP A 22 1.08 -15.99 -23.44
C ASP A 22 0.61 -14.52 -23.33
N ILE A 23 1.37 -13.61 -23.90
CA ILE A 23 1.09 -12.17 -23.83
C ILE A 23 -0.23 -11.79 -24.51
N THR A 24 -0.63 -12.53 -25.56
CA THR A 24 -1.89 -12.27 -26.28
C THR A 24 -3.09 -12.65 -25.42
N LEU A 25 -3.02 -13.77 -24.73
CA LEU A 25 -4.06 -14.19 -23.79
C LEU A 25 -4.10 -13.27 -22.56
N LEU A 26 -2.93 -12.82 -22.07
CA LEU A 26 -2.85 -11.88 -20.96
C LEU A 26 -3.46 -10.52 -21.34
N GLN A 27 -3.22 -10.03 -22.56
CA GLN A 27 -3.85 -8.82 -23.09
C GLN A 27 -5.38 -8.96 -23.15
N ARG A 28 -5.88 -10.11 -23.62
CA ARG A 28 -7.33 -10.37 -23.65
C ARG A 28 -7.93 -10.40 -22.24
N ALA A 29 -7.24 -11.03 -21.31
CA ALA A 29 -7.65 -11.08 -19.90
C ALA A 29 -7.70 -9.68 -19.26
N LEU A 30 -6.66 -8.86 -19.50
CA LEU A 30 -6.62 -7.48 -19.06
C LEU A 30 -7.80 -6.66 -19.62
N THR A 31 -8.03 -6.73 -20.92
CA THR A 31 -9.13 -6.03 -21.59
C THR A 31 -10.49 -6.42 -21.00
N ALA A 32 -10.70 -7.71 -20.78
CA ALA A 32 -11.94 -8.22 -20.19
C ALA A 32 -12.12 -7.79 -18.72
N ALA A 33 -11.05 -7.80 -17.93
CA ALA A 33 -11.09 -7.34 -16.54
C ALA A 33 -11.43 -5.85 -16.42
N LEU A 34 -10.91 -5.02 -17.32
CA LEU A 34 -11.15 -3.58 -17.32
C LEU A 34 -12.55 -3.19 -17.80
N ALA A 35 -13.19 -4.00 -18.63
CA ALA A 35 -14.54 -3.72 -19.16
C ALA A 35 -15.60 -3.53 -18.05
N GLY A 36 -15.42 -4.19 -16.91
CA GLY A 36 -16.30 -4.08 -15.75
C GLY A 36 -15.75 -3.23 -14.59
N ALA A 37 -14.67 -2.50 -14.82
CA ALA A 37 -13.93 -1.85 -13.73
C ALA A 37 -13.51 -0.40 -14.07
N PRO A 38 -14.46 0.53 -14.21
CA PRO A 38 -14.21 1.89 -14.69
C PRO A 38 -13.25 2.69 -13.79
N TYR A 39 -13.14 2.36 -12.51
CA TYR A 39 -12.19 3.02 -11.62
C TYR A 39 -10.75 2.90 -12.12
N TYR A 40 -10.35 1.75 -12.66
CA TYR A 40 -8.98 1.53 -13.14
C TYR A 40 -8.71 2.12 -14.54
N THR A 41 -9.77 2.49 -15.26
CA THR A 41 -9.65 3.07 -16.61
C THR A 41 -9.59 4.60 -16.60
N GLN A 42 -9.02 5.16 -15.54
CA GLN A 42 -8.87 6.61 -15.41
C GLN A 42 -7.41 7.01 -15.67
N ARG A 43 -7.25 8.25 -16.17
CA ARG A 43 -5.96 8.92 -16.25
C ARG A 43 -5.94 10.15 -15.36
N LEU A 44 -4.76 10.54 -14.92
CA LEU A 44 -4.56 11.76 -14.17
C LEU A 44 -4.35 12.94 -15.14
N VAL A 45 -5.16 13.97 -14.98
CA VAL A 45 -5.00 15.25 -15.70
C VAL A 45 -4.50 16.28 -14.73
N GLN A 46 -3.55 17.09 -15.20
CA GLN A 46 -3.01 18.22 -14.45
C GLN A 46 -3.10 19.49 -15.31
N GLU A 47 -3.80 20.48 -14.78
CA GLU A 47 -3.81 21.83 -15.34
C GLU A 47 -3.39 22.84 -14.27
N LYS A 48 -2.31 23.56 -14.53
CA LYS A 48 -1.72 24.50 -13.56
C LYS A 48 -1.46 23.83 -12.19
N ARG A 49 -2.33 24.09 -11.20
CA ARG A 49 -2.25 23.55 -9.84
C ARG A 49 -3.35 22.56 -9.53
N GLU A 50 -4.29 22.38 -10.43
CA GLU A 50 -5.40 21.44 -10.26
C GLU A 50 -5.04 20.08 -10.84
N MET A 51 -5.54 19.04 -10.22
CA MET A 51 -5.35 17.64 -10.65
C MET A 51 -6.64 16.89 -10.41
N TRP A 52 -7.08 16.13 -11.43
CA TRP A 52 -8.27 15.28 -11.33
C TRP A 52 -8.09 14.00 -12.13
N LEU A 53 -8.96 13.04 -11.87
CA LEU A 53 -9.05 11.81 -12.65
C LEU A 53 -10.18 11.95 -13.67
N GLU A 54 -9.92 11.50 -14.90
CA GLU A 54 -10.94 11.41 -15.95
C GLU A 54 -10.83 10.07 -16.69
N PRO A 55 -11.89 9.63 -17.40
CA PRO A 55 -11.84 8.41 -18.19
C PRO A 55 -10.71 8.45 -19.22
N ASN A 56 -9.93 7.38 -19.30
CA ASN A 56 -8.89 7.20 -20.28
C ASN A 56 -9.43 6.42 -21.49
N THR A 57 -9.31 7.00 -22.68
CA THR A 57 -9.78 6.39 -23.93
C THR A 57 -8.68 5.63 -24.69
N GLU A 58 -7.44 5.76 -24.24
CA GLU A 58 -6.31 5.07 -24.84
C GLU A 58 -6.34 3.56 -24.50
N PRO A 59 -5.79 2.68 -25.34
CA PRO A 59 -5.73 1.27 -25.05
C PRO A 59 -4.80 0.96 -23.87
N CYS A 60 -5.28 0.16 -22.92
CA CYS A 60 -4.44 -0.40 -21.88
C CYS A 60 -3.70 -1.63 -22.42
N LEU A 61 -2.37 -1.56 -22.47
CA LEU A 61 -1.55 -2.58 -23.10
C LEU A 61 -0.81 -3.44 -22.06
N VAL A 62 -0.61 -4.71 -22.41
CA VAL A 62 0.37 -5.57 -21.74
C VAL A 62 1.71 -5.41 -22.44
N TYR A 63 2.75 -5.22 -21.67
CA TYR A 63 4.10 -4.95 -22.19
C TYR A 63 5.03 -6.16 -22.02
N PRO A 64 5.92 -6.40 -22.97
CA PRO A 64 6.98 -7.41 -22.79
C PRO A 64 8.09 -6.89 -21.86
N GLY A 65 8.72 -7.82 -21.13
CA GLY A 65 9.87 -7.57 -20.27
C GLY A 65 9.52 -7.30 -18.82
N SER A 66 10.56 -7.28 -17.98
CA SER A 66 10.49 -7.15 -16.52
C SER A 66 10.83 -5.74 -16.02
N THR A 67 11.30 -4.85 -16.90
CA THR A 67 11.68 -3.48 -16.53
C THR A 67 10.46 -2.67 -16.12
N MET A 68 10.50 -2.07 -14.93
CA MET A 68 9.46 -1.17 -14.47
C MET A 68 9.38 0.07 -15.37
N ARG A 69 8.18 0.36 -15.85
CA ARG A 69 7.93 1.52 -16.71
C ARG A 69 7.64 2.76 -15.87
N ASN A 70 7.92 3.92 -16.43
CA ASN A 70 7.52 5.19 -15.81
C ASN A 70 6.01 5.39 -16.02
N ILE A 71 5.25 5.37 -14.95
CA ILE A 71 3.79 5.53 -14.93
C ILE A 71 3.47 7.01 -14.59
N PRO A 72 2.59 7.70 -15.34
CA PRO A 72 1.78 7.23 -16.48
C PRO A 72 2.42 7.45 -17.86
N GLU A 73 3.60 8.01 -17.96
CA GLU A 73 4.20 8.52 -19.21
C GLU A 73 4.43 7.42 -20.26
N GLN A 74 4.73 6.21 -19.81
CA GLN A 74 5.03 5.05 -20.68
C GLN A 74 3.91 4.01 -20.69
N THR A 75 2.72 4.36 -20.20
CA THR A 75 1.59 3.43 -20.02
C THR A 75 0.29 3.95 -20.61
N ASN A 76 0.35 4.75 -21.68
CA ASN A 76 -0.81 5.39 -22.32
C ASN A 76 -1.69 6.17 -21.33
N GLY A 77 -1.07 6.83 -20.33
CA GLY A 77 -1.80 7.57 -19.31
C GLY A 77 -2.39 6.74 -18.18
N TYR A 78 -2.34 5.41 -18.25
CA TYR A 78 -2.79 4.56 -17.15
C TYR A 78 -1.88 4.68 -15.93
N LEU A 79 -2.48 4.66 -14.75
CA LEU A 79 -1.77 4.75 -13.47
C LEU A 79 -1.30 3.38 -12.94
N PHE A 80 -1.34 2.39 -13.80
CA PHE A 80 -0.77 1.06 -13.59
C PHE A 80 -0.25 0.47 -14.90
N CYS A 81 0.50 -0.61 -14.80
CA CYS A 81 1.10 -1.32 -15.92
C CYS A 81 1.08 -2.83 -15.67
N VAL A 82 0.71 -3.59 -16.69
CA VAL A 82 0.87 -5.05 -16.70
C VAL A 82 1.98 -5.39 -17.68
N SER A 83 2.96 -6.19 -17.25
CA SER A 83 4.01 -6.69 -18.13
C SER A 83 4.34 -8.14 -17.82
N CYS A 84 5.02 -8.83 -18.74
CA CYS A 84 5.42 -10.21 -18.52
C CYS A 84 6.75 -10.55 -19.18
N GLU A 85 7.46 -11.49 -18.55
CA GLU A 85 8.71 -12.05 -19.06
C GLU A 85 8.83 -13.51 -18.64
N GLY A 86 9.06 -14.40 -19.60
CA GLY A 86 9.11 -15.84 -19.34
C GLY A 86 7.79 -16.34 -18.74
N ASN A 87 7.84 -16.88 -17.54
CA ASN A 87 6.66 -17.36 -16.80
C ASN A 87 6.17 -16.37 -15.74
N THR A 88 6.62 -15.14 -15.76
CA THR A 88 6.36 -14.16 -14.71
C THR A 88 5.50 -13.01 -15.24
N VAL A 89 4.45 -12.68 -14.50
CA VAL A 89 3.61 -11.48 -14.68
C VAL A 89 4.00 -10.44 -13.64
N TYR A 90 4.16 -9.21 -14.07
CA TYR A 90 4.42 -8.05 -13.24
C TYR A 90 3.20 -7.12 -13.31
N PHE A 91 2.78 -6.64 -12.14
CA PHE A 91 1.76 -5.61 -12.02
C PHE A 91 2.37 -4.43 -11.26
N ASP A 92 2.57 -3.33 -11.97
CA ASP A 92 3.11 -2.09 -11.43
C ASP A 92 1.99 -1.07 -11.30
N TRP A 93 1.98 -0.30 -10.22
CA TRP A 93 1.00 0.78 -10.06
C TRP A 93 1.57 1.99 -9.34
N HIS A 94 1.01 3.12 -9.62
CA HIS A 94 1.28 4.33 -8.87
C HIS A 94 0.49 4.29 -7.56
N HIS A 95 1.18 4.38 -6.43
CA HIS A 95 0.57 4.21 -5.09
C HIS A 95 -0.50 5.28 -4.77
N PHE A 96 -0.52 6.37 -5.52
CA PHE A 96 -1.58 7.37 -5.47
C PHE A 96 -2.95 6.79 -5.83
N LEU A 97 -3.02 5.92 -6.84
CA LEU A 97 -4.28 5.35 -7.32
C LEU A 97 -4.80 4.28 -6.36
N LEU A 98 -3.94 3.38 -5.92
CA LEU A 98 -4.31 2.14 -5.25
C LEU A 98 -3.39 1.87 -4.06
N ASP A 99 -3.96 1.31 -3.01
CA ASP A 99 -3.21 0.56 -2.01
C ASP A 99 -3.20 -0.94 -2.32
N GLY A 100 -2.59 -1.76 -1.46
CA GLY A 100 -2.51 -3.20 -1.67
C GLY A 100 -3.87 -3.91 -1.71
N HIS A 101 -4.88 -3.39 -0.99
CA HIS A 101 -6.25 -3.91 -1.03
C HIS A 101 -6.91 -3.56 -2.37
N GLY A 102 -6.82 -2.29 -2.78
CA GLY A 102 -7.44 -1.82 -4.01
C GLY A 102 -6.86 -2.44 -5.29
N VAL A 103 -5.62 -2.96 -5.25
CA VAL A 103 -5.02 -3.69 -6.37
C VAL A 103 -5.63 -5.09 -6.54
N SER A 104 -5.98 -5.76 -5.43
CA SER A 104 -6.34 -7.18 -5.42
C SER A 104 -7.50 -7.54 -6.35
N PRO A 105 -8.63 -6.81 -6.42
CA PRO A 105 -9.74 -7.19 -7.29
C PRO A 105 -9.38 -7.22 -8.77
N LEU A 106 -8.65 -6.20 -9.26
CA LEU A 106 -8.23 -6.16 -10.67
C LEU A 106 -7.24 -7.28 -10.97
N LEU A 107 -6.27 -7.48 -10.10
CA LEU A 107 -5.25 -8.50 -10.29
C LEU A 107 -5.84 -9.91 -10.29
N THR A 108 -6.75 -10.21 -9.35
CA THR A 108 -7.47 -11.48 -9.29
C THR A 108 -8.28 -11.68 -10.58
N SER A 109 -9.04 -10.68 -11.01
CA SER A 109 -9.81 -10.75 -12.25
C SER A 109 -8.94 -11.03 -13.47
N ILE A 110 -7.79 -10.36 -13.62
CA ILE A 110 -6.86 -10.60 -14.73
C ILE A 110 -6.34 -12.03 -14.69
N LEU A 111 -5.87 -12.52 -13.54
CA LEU A 111 -5.27 -13.83 -13.41
C LEU A 111 -6.29 -14.96 -13.62
N GLU A 112 -7.50 -14.83 -13.07
CA GLU A 112 -8.58 -15.82 -13.26
C GLU A 112 -9.04 -15.87 -14.71
N GLN A 113 -9.22 -14.73 -15.36
CA GLN A 113 -9.56 -14.66 -16.78
C GLN A 113 -8.42 -15.23 -17.64
N TYR A 114 -7.18 -14.95 -17.31
CA TYR A 114 -6.03 -15.54 -18.00
C TYR A 114 -6.03 -17.07 -17.88
N CYS A 115 -6.23 -17.59 -16.66
CA CYS A 115 -6.31 -19.05 -16.45
C CYS A 115 -7.47 -19.69 -17.21
N ASN A 116 -8.64 -19.04 -17.23
CA ASN A 116 -9.77 -19.53 -18.01
C ASN A 116 -9.48 -19.60 -19.52
N LEU A 117 -8.79 -18.59 -20.05
CA LEU A 117 -8.39 -18.55 -21.46
C LEU A 117 -7.26 -19.54 -21.78
N ARG A 118 -6.30 -19.70 -20.88
CA ARG A 118 -5.09 -20.49 -21.12
C ARG A 118 -5.28 -21.97 -20.87
N TYR A 119 -6.03 -22.31 -19.82
CA TYR A 119 -6.13 -23.68 -19.30
C TYR A 119 -7.55 -24.25 -19.37
N SER A 120 -8.48 -23.51 -19.98
CA SER A 120 -9.91 -23.88 -20.04
C SER A 120 -10.51 -24.17 -18.65
N THR A 121 -10.05 -23.44 -17.65
CA THR A 121 -10.65 -23.45 -16.30
C THR A 121 -11.98 -22.69 -16.30
N ALA A 122 -12.75 -22.83 -15.23
CA ALA A 122 -14.05 -22.16 -15.06
C ALA A 122 -14.08 -21.35 -13.77
N PHE A 123 -13.03 -20.56 -13.51
CA PHE A 123 -13.03 -19.64 -12.37
C PHE A 123 -14.14 -18.62 -12.54
N ALA A 124 -14.89 -18.40 -11.47
CA ALA A 124 -15.90 -17.36 -11.43
C ALA A 124 -15.20 -16.01 -11.21
N VAL A 125 -15.08 -15.22 -12.27
CA VAL A 125 -14.48 -13.88 -12.19
C VAL A 125 -15.42 -12.95 -11.43
N PRO A 126 -15.01 -12.40 -10.27
CA PRO A 126 -15.87 -11.54 -9.48
C PRO A 126 -16.12 -10.20 -10.19
N GLN A 127 -17.32 -9.66 -9.99
CA GLN A 127 -17.60 -8.28 -10.39
C GLN A 127 -16.81 -7.33 -9.49
N ILE A 128 -16.14 -6.37 -10.11
CA ILE A 128 -15.40 -5.33 -9.40
C ILE A 128 -16.34 -4.18 -9.08
N VAL A 129 -16.55 -3.95 -7.79
CA VAL A 129 -17.35 -2.83 -7.29
C VAL A 129 -16.41 -1.81 -6.66
N CYS A 130 -16.71 -0.53 -6.79
CA CYS A 130 -16.00 0.56 -6.13
C CYS A 130 -17.00 1.46 -5.42
N ASP A 131 -16.86 1.59 -4.11
CA ASP A 131 -17.61 2.55 -3.33
C ASP A 131 -17.18 3.98 -3.70
N PRO A 132 -18.10 4.96 -3.67
CA PRO A 132 -17.74 6.36 -3.87
C PRO A 132 -16.78 6.84 -2.78
N PRO A 133 -15.97 7.88 -3.05
CA PRO A 133 -15.15 8.50 -2.04
C PRO A 133 -16.01 8.99 -0.86
N TYR A 134 -15.49 8.80 0.36
CA TYR A 134 -16.14 9.35 1.56
C TYR A 134 -16.06 10.88 1.56
N ASP A 135 -17.07 11.51 2.19
CA ASP A 135 -17.13 12.96 2.34
C ASP A 135 -16.14 13.42 3.43
N MET A 136 -14.99 13.94 3.01
CA MET A 136 -13.95 14.41 3.91
C MET A 136 -14.38 15.63 4.73
N GLU A 137 -15.18 16.53 4.17
CA GLU A 137 -15.64 17.72 4.87
C GLU A 137 -16.59 17.35 6.00
N ALA A 138 -17.53 16.43 5.74
CA ALA A 138 -18.41 15.89 6.76
C ALA A 138 -17.63 15.18 7.87
N MET A 139 -16.64 14.35 7.50
CA MET A 139 -15.80 13.66 8.48
C MET A 139 -14.97 14.63 9.33
N LEU A 140 -14.41 15.69 8.75
CA LEU A 140 -13.67 16.71 9.49
C LEU A 140 -14.55 17.52 10.42
N ALA A 141 -15.81 17.73 10.06
CA ALA A 141 -16.79 18.41 10.93
C ALA A 141 -17.19 17.56 12.13
N GLU A 142 -17.36 16.26 11.93
CA GLU A 142 -17.74 15.30 12.98
C GLU A 142 -16.54 14.96 13.90
N TYR A 143 -15.35 14.83 13.33
CA TYR A 143 -14.11 14.47 14.03
C TYR A 143 -13.05 15.56 13.81
N PRO A 144 -13.16 16.71 14.47
CA PRO A 144 -12.20 17.79 14.28
C PRO A 144 -10.79 17.31 14.66
N PRO A 145 -9.78 17.57 13.80
CA PRO A 145 -8.43 17.14 14.06
C PRO A 145 -7.87 17.83 15.31
N VAL A 146 -7.24 17.03 16.14
CA VAL A 146 -6.51 17.55 17.29
C VAL A 146 -5.23 18.22 16.79
N GLU A 147 -4.92 19.42 17.25
CA GLU A 147 -3.63 20.02 16.96
C GLU A 147 -2.54 19.18 17.63
N TYR A 148 -1.63 18.65 16.83
CA TYR A 148 -0.42 18.07 17.37
C TYR A 148 0.40 19.19 18.00
N GLY A 149 0.79 19.01 19.27
CA GLY A 149 1.88 19.78 19.84
C GLY A 149 3.11 19.63 18.94
N SER A 150 4.00 20.59 19.00
CA SER A 150 5.21 20.71 18.17
C SER A 150 6.26 19.59 18.33
N ASP A 151 5.90 18.46 18.88
CA ASP A 151 6.74 17.26 18.88
C ASP A 151 6.88 16.75 17.45
N VAL A 152 7.58 17.58 16.67
CA VAL A 152 8.10 17.18 15.36
C VAL A 152 8.90 15.92 15.62
N ILE A 153 8.42 14.80 15.12
CA ILE A 153 9.18 13.57 15.09
C ILE A 153 10.45 13.91 14.33
N GLN A 154 11.56 14.08 15.06
CA GLN A 154 12.86 14.22 14.43
C GLN A 154 13.09 12.94 13.65
N ARG A 155 12.83 13.00 12.35
CA ARG A 155 13.23 11.91 11.45
C ARG A 155 14.74 11.86 11.50
N ASP A 156 15.26 10.80 12.08
CA ASP A 156 16.66 10.48 11.87
C ASP A 156 16.89 10.36 10.38
N VAL A 157 17.64 11.29 9.82
CA VAL A 157 18.04 11.23 8.41
C VAL A 157 18.93 10.01 8.29
N VAL A 158 18.37 8.91 7.82
CA VAL A 158 19.18 7.78 7.36
C VAL A 158 20.03 8.33 6.21
N GLN A 159 21.35 8.24 6.33
CA GLN A 159 22.24 8.67 5.27
C GLN A 159 21.79 8.03 3.97
N THR A 160 21.49 8.86 2.97
CA THR A 160 21.25 8.40 1.61
C THR A 160 22.57 7.87 1.08
N TYR A 161 22.64 6.55 0.90
CA TYR A 161 23.78 5.97 0.21
C TYR A 161 23.68 6.28 -1.28
N GLU A 162 24.67 6.97 -1.80
CA GLU A 162 24.90 7.04 -3.25
C GLU A 162 25.37 5.66 -3.72
N GLY A 163 24.46 4.87 -4.26
CA GLY A 163 24.79 3.53 -4.73
C GLY A 163 23.59 2.82 -5.37
N ALA A 164 23.87 1.71 -6.03
CA ALA A 164 22.83 0.88 -6.61
C ALA A 164 21.85 0.37 -5.54
N LEU A 165 20.55 0.43 -5.85
CA LEU A 165 19.51 -0.11 -4.98
C LEU A 165 19.80 -1.58 -4.66
N ARG A 166 20.01 -1.89 -3.39
CA ARG A 166 20.20 -3.27 -2.92
C ARG A 166 18.91 -3.79 -2.31
N ARG A 167 18.47 -4.94 -2.78
CA ARG A 167 17.33 -5.65 -2.17
C ARG A 167 17.87 -6.80 -1.34
N THR A 168 17.55 -6.81 -0.06
CA THR A 168 17.79 -7.96 0.82
C THR A 168 16.47 -8.68 1.05
N ARG A 169 16.46 -9.99 0.84
CA ARG A 169 15.31 -10.85 1.15
C ARG A 169 15.64 -11.70 2.35
N VAL A 170 14.84 -11.58 3.40
CA VAL A 170 14.88 -12.45 4.57
C VAL A 170 13.63 -13.31 4.57
N CYS A 171 13.82 -14.64 4.66
CA CYS A 171 12.72 -15.58 4.78
C CYS A 171 12.62 -16.06 6.22
N LEU A 172 11.48 -15.83 6.85
CA LEU A 172 11.17 -16.31 8.18
C LEU A 172 10.18 -17.47 8.10
N SER A 173 10.33 -18.45 8.98
CA SER A 173 9.34 -19.50 9.16
C SER A 173 8.06 -18.90 9.74
N LYS A 174 6.94 -19.02 9.03
CA LYS A 174 5.62 -18.61 9.54
C LYS A 174 5.29 -19.33 10.83
N GLN A 175 5.57 -20.64 10.91
CA GLN A 175 5.31 -21.44 12.10
C GLN A 175 6.12 -20.93 13.29
N SER A 176 7.43 -20.72 13.12
CA SER A 176 8.28 -20.21 14.22
C SER A 176 7.86 -18.82 14.70
N LEU A 177 7.37 -17.95 13.77
CA LEU A 177 6.86 -16.65 14.16
C LEU A 177 5.57 -16.76 14.97
N VAL A 178 4.65 -17.64 14.56
CA VAL A 178 3.41 -17.91 15.30
C VAL A 178 3.69 -18.50 16.68
N GLU A 179 4.60 -19.48 16.77
CA GLU A 179 5.02 -20.07 18.05
C GLU A 179 5.60 -19.04 19.01
N LYS A 180 6.47 -18.15 18.50
CA LYS A 180 7.02 -17.04 19.30
C LYS A 180 5.94 -16.05 19.75
N ALA A 181 4.99 -15.73 18.89
CA ALA A 181 3.87 -14.86 19.24
C ALA A 181 3.01 -15.50 20.34
N LEU A 182 2.63 -16.76 20.18
CA LEU A 182 1.85 -17.50 21.18
C LEU A 182 2.57 -17.62 22.52
N ALA A 183 3.88 -17.89 22.51
CA ALA A 183 4.70 -17.95 23.72
C ALA A 183 4.73 -16.62 24.49
N ASN A 184 4.46 -15.51 23.82
CA ASN A 184 4.38 -14.16 24.42
C ASN A 184 2.93 -13.64 24.52
N ASN A 185 1.94 -14.50 24.32
CA ASN A 185 0.51 -14.16 24.33
C ASN A 185 0.17 -12.94 23.45
N ALA A 186 0.76 -12.88 22.25
CA ALA A 186 0.67 -11.75 21.35
C ALA A 186 0.34 -12.18 19.90
N LYS A 187 0.04 -11.20 19.05
CA LYS A 187 -0.19 -11.44 17.62
C LYS A 187 1.14 -11.64 16.88
N PRO A 188 1.15 -12.44 15.79
CA PRO A 188 2.35 -12.62 14.97
C PRO A 188 2.95 -11.31 14.43
N VAL A 189 2.12 -10.31 14.13
CA VAL A 189 2.58 -9.00 13.68
C VAL A 189 3.39 -8.28 14.76
N SER A 190 2.94 -8.33 16.01
CA SER A 190 3.65 -7.70 17.14
C SER A 190 4.99 -8.38 17.40
N ALA A 191 5.05 -9.71 17.29
CA ALA A 191 6.31 -10.47 17.40
C ALA A 191 7.28 -10.11 16.26
N LEU A 192 6.79 -10.00 15.01
CA LEU A 192 7.61 -9.59 13.87
C LEU A 192 8.15 -8.16 14.05
N MET A 193 7.31 -7.24 14.48
CA MET A 193 7.71 -5.85 14.74
C MET A 193 8.74 -5.77 15.86
N GLY A 194 8.58 -6.56 16.93
CA GLY A 194 9.56 -6.66 18.00
C GLY A 194 10.94 -7.12 17.50
N LEU A 195 10.96 -8.19 16.68
CA LEU A 195 12.20 -8.68 16.05
C LEU A 195 12.87 -7.61 15.17
N LEU A 196 12.07 -6.88 14.38
CA LEU A 196 12.59 -5.79 13.55
C LEU A 196 13.15 -4.66 14.39
N CYS A 197 12.48 -4.25 15.47
CA CYS A 197 12.96 -3.22 16.37
C CYS A 197 14.30 -3.63 17.05
N MET A 198 14.42 -4.89 17.47
CA MET A 198 15.67 -5.41 18.03
C MET A 198 16.81 -5.38 17.01
N ALA A 199 16.57 -5.81 15.77
CA ALA A 199 17.54 -5.73 14.69
C ALA A 199 17.93 -4.28 14.36
N MET A 200 16.97 -3.36 14.36
CA MET A 200 17.22 -1.93 14.14
C MET A 200 18.03 -1.31 15.28
N ARG A 201 17.80 -1.71 16.53
CA ARG A 201 18.63 -1.29 17.67
C ARG A 201 20.11 -1.63 17.45
N GLU A 202 20.37 -2.89 17.08
CA GLU A 202 21.75 -3.33 16.79
C GLU A 202 22.37 -2.53 15.64
N TYR A 203 21.60 -2.33 14.57
CA TYR A 203 22.10 -1.63 13.39
C TYR A 203 22.34 -0.14 13.64
N LEU A 204 21.45 0.53 14.37
CA LEU A 204 21.51 1.98 14.60
C LEU A 204 22.32 2.37 15.84
N GLY A 205 22.57 1.44 16.77
CA GLY A 205 23.20 1.73 18.06
C GLY A 205 22.35 2.63 18.97
N LYS A 206 21.01 2.65 18.79
CA LYS A 206 20.08 3.51 19.53
C LYS A 206 19.18 2.69 20.42
N GLU A 207 18.95 3.16 21.65
CA GLU A 207 18.00 2.50 22.57
C GLU A 207 16.54 2.78 22.22
N LYS A 208 16.22 3.96 21.70
CA LYS A 208 14.86 4.30 21.29
C LYS A 208 14.68 4.07 19.80
N ILE A 209 13.86 3.08 19.47
CA ILE A 209 13.49 2.75 18.09
C ILE A 209 12.09 3.25 17.80
N GLN A 210 11.95 4.06 16.75
CA GLN A 210 10.67 4.46 16.20
C GLN A 210 10.28 3.53 15.06
N TYR A 211 9.02 3.15 15.02
CA TYR A 211 8.47 2.31 13.98
C TYR A 211 7.07 2.77 13.59
N SER A 212 6.66 2.41 12.40
CA SER A 212 5.29 2.65 11.94
C SER A 212 4.72 1.42 11.27
N TYR A 213 3.42 1.30 11.31
CA TYR A 213 2.67 0.32 10.53
C TYR A 213 1.43 0.96 9.95
N SER A 214 0.94 0.38 8.88
CA SER A 214 -0.23 0.87 8.18
C SER A 214 -1.44 -0.01 8.50
N SER A 215 -2.61 0.61 8.59
CA SER A 215 -3.89 -0.06 8.82
C SER A 215 -4.89 0.34 7.76
N ASP A 216 -5.66 -0.62 7.26
CA ASP A 216 -6.81 -0.38 6.39
C ASP A 216 -7.91 0.33 7.19
N THR A 217 -8.52 1.34 6.60
CA THR A 217 -9.56 2.17 7.22
C THR A 217 -10.93 2.02 6.56
N ARG A 218 -11.08 1.12 5.59
CA ARG A 218 -12.35 0.93 4.87
C ARG A 218 -13.52 0.59 5.77
N ASP A 219 -13.27 -0.23 6.78
CA ASP A 219 -14.25 -0.62 7.79
C ASP A 219 -14.81 0.56 8.57
N VAL A 220 -13.94 1.48 9.00
CA VAL A 220 -14.34 2.65 9.81
C VAL A 220 -14.81 3.82 8.95
N ALA A 221 -14.39 3.89 7.70
CA ALA A 221 -14.85 4.88 6.74
C ALA A 221 -16.20 4.52 6.07
N GLY A 222 -16.71 3.31 6.30
CA GLY A 222 -17.97 2.85 5.70
C GLY A 222 -17.90 2.59 4.19
N VAL A 223 -16.70 2.31 3.66
CA VAL A 223 -16.44 2.10 2.23
C VAL A 223 -15.72 0.76 1.97
N PRO A 224 -16.35 -0.37 2.31
CA PRO A 224 -15.68 -1.68 2.29
C PRO A 224 -15.14 -2.09 0.91
N ASN A 225 -15.74 -1.59 -0.17
CA ASN A 225 -15.33 -1.88 -1.55
C ASN A 225 -14.50 -0.75 -2.19
N ALA A 226 -14.01 0.21 -1.41
CA ALA A 226 -13.18 1.27 -1.96
C ALA A 226 -11.91 0.71 -2.61
N LEU A 227 -11.63 1.12 -3.84
CA LEU A 227 -10.43 0.72 -4.58
C LEU A 227 -9.28 1.73 -4.38
N TYR A 228 -9.59 2.97 -4.06
CA TYR A 228 -8.61 4.00 -3.75
C TYR A 228 -7.88 3.74 -2.42
N ASN A 229 -6.84 4.51 -2.19
CA ASN A 229 -6.00 4.36 -1.00
C ASN A 229 -6.78 4.70 0.29
N CYS A 230 -7.04 3.69 1.12
CA CYS A 230 -7.72 3.78 2.40
C CYS A 230 -6.80 3.33 3.54
N VAL A 231 -5.58 3.83 3.56
CA VAL A 231 -4.58 3.44 4.55
C VAL A 231 -4.23 4.62 5.44
N CYS A 232 -4.26 4.42 6.75
CA CYS A 232 -3.64 5.31 7.72
C CYS A 232 -2.42 4.66 8.36
N SER A 233 -1.47 5.49 8.83
CA SER A 233 -0.24 5.04 9.47
C SER A 233 -0.23 5.42 10.93
N PHE A 234 0.09 4.45 11.79
CA PHE A 234 0.34 4.66 13.21
C PHE A 234 1.84 4.70 13.47
N GLN A 235 2.27 5.63 14.30
CA GLN A 235 3.66 5.80 14.67
C GLN A 235 3.83 5.53 16.15
N HIS A 236 4.83 4.74 16.48
CA HIS A 236 5.13 4.32 17.85
C HIS A 236 6.62 4.36 18.10
N SER A 237 6.99 4.23 19.38
CA SER A 237 8.38 4.03 19.76
C SER A 237 8.48 3.00 20.87
N VAL A 238 9.55 2.22 20.84
CA VAL A 238 9.90 1.28 21.89
C VAL A 238 11.30 1.60 22.42
N LYS A 239 11.51 1.44 23.72
CA LYS A 239 12.81 1.60 24.35
C LYS A 239 13.43 0.22 24.57
N LEU A 240 14.62 0.01 24.03
CA LEU A 240 15.36 -1.25 24.04
C LEU A 240 16.68 -1.05 24.78
N GLY A 241 16.70 -1.34 26.08
CA GLY A 241 17.93 -1.31 26.87
C GLY A 241 18.89 -2.47 26.58
N GLU A 242 20.03 -2.47 27.21
CA GLU A 242 20.95 -3.60 27.16
C GLU A 242 20.32 -4.84 27.79
N GLY A 243 20.41 -5.99 27.11
CA GLY A 243 19.79 -7.24 27.57
C GLY A 243 18.28 -7.37 27.32
N THR A 244 17.62 -6.35 26.78
CA THR A 244 16.19 -6.44 26.43
C THR A 244 15.94 -7.59 25.45
N CYS A 245 15.05 -8.50 25.80
CA CYS A 245 14.65 -9.63 24.96
C CYS A 245 13.25 -9.41 24.33
N LEU A 246 12.88 -10.29 23.41
CA LEU A 246 11.59 -10.19 22.71
C LEU A 246 10.40 -10.26 23.68
N ALA A 247 10.50 -11.09 24.71
CA ALA A 247 9.45 -11.26 25.71
C ALA A 247 9.16 -9.99 26.52
N ASP A 248 10.17 -9.10 26.67
CA ASP A 248 10.02 -7.86 27.43
C ASP A 248 9.21 -6.82 26.67
N ILE A 249 9.26 -6.82 25.34
CA ILE A 249 8.70 -5.74 24.50
C ILE A 249 7.42 -6.13 23.77
N VAL A 250 7.24 -7.39 23.40
CA VAL A 250 6.10 -7.83 22.58
C VAL A 250 4.76 -7.60 23.26
N PRO A 251 4.58 -7.82 24.57
CA PRO A 251 3.29 -7.55 25.23
C PRO A 251 2.87 -6.09 25.14
N GLU A 252 3.80 -5.15 25.35
CA GLU A 252 3.53 -3.70 25.21
C GLU A 252 3.19 -3.34 23.77
N MET A 253 3.97 -3.85 22.81
CA MET A 253 3.72 -3.60 21.38
C MET A 253 2.37 -4.17 20.94
N ASP A 254 1.98 -5.35 21.44
CA ASP A 254 0.70 -5.96 21.10
C ASP A 254 -0.47 -5.16 21.69
N ALA A 255 -0.35 -4.70 22.93
CA ALA A 255 -1.36 -3.85 23.57
C ALA A 255 -1.53 -2.54 22.75
N GLU A 256 -0.44 -1.94 22.29
CA GLU A 256 -0.48 -0.74 21.48
C GLU A 256 -1.13 -1.00 20.10
N VAL A 257 -0.77 -2.09 19.42
CA VAL A 257 -1.42 -2.51 18.17
C VAL A 257 -2.92 -2.70 18.39
N LEU A 258 -3.32 -3.41 19.43
CA LEU A 258 -4.73 -3.64 19.74
C LEU A 258 -5.49 -2.33 20.00
N ARG A 259 -4.87 -1.39 20.71
CA ARG A 259 -5.46 -0.07 20.99
C ARG A 259 -5.70 0.70 19.70
N THR A 260 -4.73 0.71 18.78
CA THR A 260 -4.83 1.45 17.52
C THR A 260 -5.75 0.78 16.49
N LEU A 261 -6.04 -0.50 16.64
CA LEU A 261 -7.01 -1.20 15.80
C LEU A 261 -8.47 -0.99 16.24
N GLN A 262 -8.71 -0.31 17.38
CA GLN A 262 -10.07 0.04 17.77
C GLN A 262 -10.68 1.01 16.74
N PRO A 263 -11.98 0.85 16.39
CA PRO A 263 -12.62 1.64 15.34
C PRO A 263 -12.45 3.14 15.53
N GLU A 264 -12.67 3.63 16.76
CA GLU A 264 -12.53 5.06 17.08
C GLU A 264 -11.09 5.57 16.89
N ALA A 265 -10.08 4.80 17.32
CA ALA A 265 -8.68 5.16 17.18
C ALA A 265 -8.27 5.20 15.70
N LYS A 266 -8.71 4.22 14.90
CA LYS A 266 -8.50 4.19 13.45
C LYS A 266 -9.12 5.40 12.76
N LEU A 267 -10.38 5.71 13.08
CA LEU A 267 -11.10 6.82 12.49
C LEU A 267 -10.43 8.15 12.84
N ARG A 268 -10.08 8.37 14.09
CA ARG A 268 -9.34 9.58 14.54
C ARG A 268 -8.01 9.71 13.80
N GLN A 269 -7.24 8.64 13.67
CA GLN A 269 -5.95 8.67 12.97
C GLN A 269 -6.13 8.94 11.47
N MET A 270 -7.14 8.32 10.84
CA MET A 270 -7.47 8.58 9.45
C MET A 270 -7.79 10.05 9.22
N VAL A 271 -8.72 10.62 10.00
CA VAL A 271 -9.12 12.02 9.89
C VAL A 271 -7.94 12.95 10.15
N GLN A 272 -7.12 12.65 11.16
CA GLN A 272 -5.92 13.42 11.47
C GLN A 272 -4.93 13.45 10.30
N GLN A 273 -4.63 12.30 9.71
CA GLN A 273 -3.73 12.20 8.56
C GLN A 273 -4.29 12.93 7.34
N MET A 274 -5.57 12.78 7.08
CA MET A 274 -6.23 13.42 5.94
C MET A 274 -6.36 14.94 6.12
N SER A 275 -6.59 15.41 7.34
CA SER A 275 -6.64 16.84 7.62
C SER A 275 -5.31 17.53 7.33
N TRP A 276 -4.19 16.87 7.62
CA TRP A 276 -2.87 17.37 7.28
C TRP A 276 -2.69 17.46 5.75
N VAL A 277 -3.06 16.40 5.03
CA VAL A 277 -3.00 16.38 3.56
C VAL A 277 -3.88 17.49 2.97
N TYR A 278 -5.10 17.65 3.49
CA TYR A 278 -6.03 18.69 3.06
C TYR A 278 -5.48 20.11 3.31
N LYS A 279 -4.93 20.38 4.49
CA LYS A 279 -4.30 21.68 4.81
C LYS A 279 -3.13 21.98 3.87
N VAL A 280 -2.28 21.00 3.57
CA VAL A 280 -1.14 21.17 2.65
C VAL A 280 -1.62 21.45 1.22
N ASP A 281 -2.68 20.80 0.79
CA ASP A 281 -3.26 21.01 -0.55
C ASP A 281 -3.93 22.39 -0.67
N GLN A 282 -4.59 22.86 0.38
CA GLN A 282 -5.23 24.18 0.45
C GLN A 282 -4.22 25.33 0.55
N GLN A 283 -3.10 25.15 1.21
CA GLN A 283 -2.11 26.21 1.40
C GLN A 283 -1.39 26.61 0.12
N LYS A 284 -1.64 25.90 -1.01
CA LYS A 284 -1.03 26.19 -2.32
C LYS A 284 0.49 26.42 -2.24
N ALA A 285 1.12 25.87 -1.21
CA ALA A 285 2.54 26.01 -1.00
C ALA A 285 3.29 25.49 -2.25
N PRO A 286 4.27 26.21 -2.77
CA PRO A 286 5.12 25.66 -3.81
C PRO A 286 5.80 24.42 -3.24
N LEU A 287 5.64 23.32 -3.92
CA LEU A 287 6.26 22.05 -3.59
C LEU A 287 7.72 22.02 -4.02
#